data_7bc7d9c652d74ee56144e682a78519ce
#
_entry.id   7bc7d9c652d74ee56144e682a78519ce
#
_cell.length_a   1.000
_cell.length_b   1.000
_cell.length_c   1.000
_cell.angle_alpha   90.00
_cell.angle_beta   90.00
_cell.angle_gamma   90.00
#
_symmetry.space_group_name_H-M   'P 1'
#
loop_
_entity.id
_entity.type
_entity.pdbx_description
1 polymer ?
#
loop_
_entity_poly.entity_id
_entity_poly.type
_entity_poly.pdbx_seq_one_letter_code
_entity_poly.pdbx_strand_id
1 'polypeptide(L)'
;NVNTPFNNLTDLVAAAKKDPKSITAGGTFGSTSQFVFLLLEDAAGVKFKHVSYDGTKQRMTALLADNIKLGEINLAAAIKYIKAGKLKALGVTNPSRLDQIPDMKTAQEQGYNLIYAVERGVVAPKGTSKAIVDHYASMLKGAAADADFKDAMHKKGILITYKGASDYRDHFQATYDKWLPIAKKVGVYKRK
;
A
#
# COMPACT_ATOMS: atom_id res chain seq x y z
N ASN A 1 11.25 -6.06 -10.10
CA ASN A 1 11.94 -6.05 -11.38
C ASN A 1 11.54 -7.28 -12.21
N VAL A 2 11.50 -7.16 -13.54
CA VAL A 2 11.13 -8.26 -14.45
C VAL A 2 12.13 -9.42 -14.43
N ASN A 3 13.38 -9.17 -14.06
CA ASN A 3 14.44 -10.18 -14.00
C ASN A 3 14.34 -11.11 -12.77
N THR A 4 13.38 -10.89 -11.86
CA THR A 4 13.18 -11.77 -10.71
C THR A 4 12.47 -13.07 -11.14
N PRO A 5 12.75 -14.22 -10.49
CA PRO A 5 12.20 -15.51 -10.90
C PRO A 5 10.72 -15.72 -10.50
N PHE A 6 10.18 -14.87 -9.61
CA PHE A 6 8.80 -14.99 -9.15
C PHE A 6 7.84 -14.12 -9.97
N ASN A 7 6.64 -14.62 -10.25
CA ASN A 7 5.61 -13.97 -11.06
C ASN A 7 4.34 -13.61 -10.29
N ASN A 8 4.24 -14.06 -9.06
CA ASN A 8 3.12 -13.84 -8.15
C ASN A 8 3.60 -13.89 -6.69
N LEU A 9 2.71 -13.65 -5.73
CA LEU A 9 3.05 -13.71 -4.31
C LEU A 9 3.35 -15.13 -3.84
N THR A 10 2.76 -16.14 -4.43
CA THR A 10 3.02 -17.56 -4.08
C THR A 10 4.45 -17.94 -4.39
N ASP A 11 4.94 -17.61 -5.60
CA ASP A 11 6.33 -17.85 -5.99
C ASP A 11 7.31 -17.09 -5.08
N LEU A 12 6.99 -15.81 -4.81
CA LEU A 12 7.77 -14.96 -3.91
C LEU A 12 7.89 -15.56 -2.51
N VAL A 13 6.76 -15.99 -1.93
CA VAL A 13 6.74 -16.57 -0.59
C VAL A 13 7.47 -17.91 -0.55
N ALA A 14 7.33 -18.74 -1.58
CA ALA A 14 8.09 -19.99 -1.69
C ALA A 14 9.60 -19.75 -1.72
N ALA A 15 10.06 -18.76 -2.49
CA ALA A 15 11.47 -18.36 -2.54
C ALA A 15 11.96 -17.81 -1.20
N ALA A 16 11.19 -16.96 -0.52
CA ALA A 16 11.53 -16.39 0.78
C ALA A 16 11.53 -17.43 1.92
N LYS A 17 10.71 -18.50 1.82
CA LYS A 17 10.75 -19.64 2.75
C LYS A 17 12.00 -20.48 2.58
N LYS A 18 12.43 -20.69 1.33
CA LYS A 18 13.61 -21.48 1.00
C LYS A 18 14.90 -20.82 1.51
N ASP A 19 15.00 -19.50 1.39
CA ASP A 19 16.16 -18.72 1.84
C ASP A 19 15.70 -17.41 2.50
N PRO A 20 15.47 -17.41 3.82
CA PRO A 20 15.02 -16.25 4.56
C PRO A 20 16.01 -15.07 4.47
N LYS A 21 15.47 -13.87 4.20
CA LYS A 21 16.24 -12.62 4.03
C LYS A 21 17.11 -12.56 2.78
N SER A 22 17.05 -13.50 1.84
CA SER A 22 17.74 -13.41 0.56
C SER A 22 17.13 -12.37 -0.38
N ILE A 23 15.85 -12.10 -0.23
CA ILE A 23 15.10 -11.20 -1.11
C ILE A 23 15.05 -9.79 -0.51
N THR A 24 15.60 -8.82 -1.24
CA THR A 24 15.60 -7.40 -0.82
C THR A 24 14.26 -6.74 -1.09
N ALA A 25 13.68 -6.10 -0.05
CA ALA A 25 12.43 -5.36 -0.10
C ALA A 25 12.68 -3.88 0.24
N GLY A 26 12.49 -3.01 -0.74
CA GLY A 26 12.68 -1.57 -0.57
C GLY A 26 11.46 -0.87 0.00
N GLY A 27 11.67 -0.10 1.08
CA GLY A 27 10.64 0.72 1.72
C GLY A 27 11.26 1.94 2.37
N THR A 28 10.44 2.92 2.76
CA THR A 28 10.87 3.98 3.69
C THR A 28 10.60 3.47 5.11
N PHE A 29 11.63 3.39 5.93
CA PHE A 29 11.49 2.80 7.27
C PHE A 29 10.51 3.60 8.14
N GLY A 30 9.63 2.88 8.83
CA GLY A 30 8.56 3.46 9.64
C GLY A 30 7.38 4.01 8.84
N SER A 31 7.36 3.83 7.51
CA SER A 31 6.27 4.28 6.65
C SER A 31 5.42 3.13 6.12
N THR A 32 4.35 3.51 5.42
CA THR A 32 3.43 2.62 4.73
C THR A 32 4.12 1.63 3.80
N SER A 33 5.17 2.05 3.09
CA SER A 33 5.88 1.20 2.13
C SER A 33 6.76 0.11 2.76
N GLN A 34 7.19 0.27 4.00
CA GLN A 34 7.78 -0.83 4.75
C GLN A 34 6.68 -1.74 5.32
N PHE A 35 5.61 -1.12 5.80
CA PHE A 35 4.57 -1.82 6.56
C PHE A 35 3.89 -2.93 5.75
N VAL A 36 3.68 -2.73 4.44
CA VAL A 36 3.08 -3.77 3.58
C VAL A 36 3.92 -5.05 3.54
N PHE A 37 5.25 -4.93 3.54
CA PHE A 37 6.12 -6.11 3.60
C PHE A 37 6.10 -6.78 4.97
N LEU A 38 6.03 -6.01 6.06
CA LEU A 38 5.89 -6.56 7.41
C LEU A 38 4.57 -7.31 7.58
N LEU A 39 3.48 -6.79 6.99
CA LEU A 39 2.18 -7.47 6.95
C LEU A 39 2.25 -8.77 6.15
N LEU A 40 2.93 -8.77 5.00
CA LEU A 40 3.12 -9.98 4.19
C LEU A 40 4.01 -11.00 4.93
N GLU A 41 5.07 -10.54 5.60
CA GLU A 41 5.90 -11.40 6.44
C GLU A 41 5.10 -12.10 7.54
N ASP A 42 4.21 -11.35 8.20
CA ASP A 42 3.36 -11.90 9.25
C ASP A 42 2.32 -12.89 8.69
N ALA A 43 1.66 -12.53 7.59
CA ALA A 43 0.64 -13.35 6.96
C ALA A 43 1.18 -14.64 6.32
N ALA A 44 2.43 -14.62 5.83
CA ALA A 44 3.03 -15.72 5.08
C ALA A 44 4.10 -16.52 5.88
N GLY A 45 4.49 -16.04 7.07
CA GLY A 45 5.55 -16.65 7.88
C GLY A 45 6.93 -16.59 7.22
N VAL A 46 7.26 -15.50 6.53
CA VAL A 46 8.55 -15.30 5.83
C VAL A 46 9.30 -14.09 6.35
N LYS A 47 10.54 -13.88 5.88
CA LYS A 47 11.35 -12.71 6.18
C LYS A 47 12.05 -12.19 4.93
N PHE A 48 11.97 -10.86 4.72
CA PHE A 48 12.71 -10.13 3.69
C PHE A 48 13.90 -9.38 4.25
N LYS A 49 14.85 -9.03 3.39
CA LYS A 49 15.92 -8.07 3.71
C LYS A 49 15.42 -6.66 3.40
N HIS A 50 15.01 -5.93 4.43
CA HIS A 50 14.52 -4.56 4.26
C HIS A 50 15.65 -3.60 3.92
N VAL A 51 15.44 -2.75 2.89
CA VAL A 51 16.36 -1.70 2.46
C VAL A 51 15.63 -0.36 2.48
N SER A 52 16.21 0.64 3.18
CA SER A 52 15.59 1.96 3.32
C SER A 52 15.86 2.86 2.14
N TYR A 53 14.83 3.60 1.70
CA TYR A 53 14.89 4.63 0.67
C TYR A 53 14.05 5.84 1.08
N ASP A 54 14.49 7.05 0.73
CA ASP A 54 13.73 8.26 0.97
C ASP A 54 12.69 8.47 -0.15
N GLY A 55 11.54 7.82 0.05
CA GLY A 55 10.38 7.99 -0.81
C GLY A 55 10.35 7.13 -2.07
N THR A 56 9.27 7.31 -2.82
CA THR A 56 8.91 6.44 -3.97
C THR A 56 9.87 6.59 -5.15
N LYS A 57 10.41 7.79 -5.38
CA LYS A 57 11.29 8.05 -6.55
C LYS A 57 12.58 7.24 -6.46
N GLN A 58 13.28 7.32 -5.34
CA GLN A 58 14.54 6.58 -5.13
C GLN A 58 14.29 5.06 -5.17
N ARG A 59 13.22 4.60 -4.51
CA ARG A 59 12.83 3.20 -4.50
C ARG A 59 12.49 2.67 -5.90
N MET A 60 11.80 3.47 -6.72
CA MET A 60 11.52 3.15 -8.12
C MET A 60 12.80 3.02 -8.93
N THR A 61 13.73 3.95 -8.79
CA THR A 61 15.03 3.90 -9.46
C THR A 61 15.81 2.63 -9.08
N ALA A 62 15.88 2.32 -7.79
CA ALA A 62 16.57 1.12 -7.31
C ALA A 62 15.91 -0.18 -7.81
N LEU A 63 14.57 -0.21 -7.89
CA LEU A 63 13.82 -1.35 -8.41
C LEU A 63 14.05 -1.56 -9.91
N LEU A 64 14.08 -0.49 -10.70
CA LEU A 64 14.35 -0.53 -12.13
C LEU A 64 15.81 -0.94 -12.43
N ALA A 65 16.74 -0.50 -11.60
CA ALA A 65 18.17 -0.86 -11.70
C ALA A 65 18.51 -2.24 -11.10
N ASP A 66 17.52 -3.01 -10.64
CA ASP A 66 17.68 -4.32 -9.98
C ASP A 66 18.51 -4.29 -8.67
N ASN A 67 18.71 -3.13 -8.06
CA ASN A 67 19.38 -2.99 -6.77
C ASN A 67 18.53 -3.54 -5.61
N ILE A 68 17.21 -3.62 -5.79
CA ILE A 68 16.27 -4.32 -4.93
C ILE A 68 15.33 -5.20 -5.76
N LYS A 69 14.88 -6.30 -5.18
CA LYS A 69 14.00 -7.25 -5.87
C LYS A 69 12.54 -6.89 -5.76
N LEU A 70 12.13 -6.29 -4.63
CA LEU A 70 10.76 -5.89 -4.33
C LEU A 70 10.67 -4.40 -3.99
N GLY A 71 9.56 -3.78 -4.36
CA GLY A 71 9.19 -2.44 -3.94
C GLY A 71 7.67 -2.33 -3.84
N GLU A 72 7.17 -1.74 -2.75
CA GLU A 72 5.80 -1.25 -2.70
C GLU A 72 5.74 0.06 -3.47
N ILE A 73 4.91 0.12 -4.49
CA ILE A 73 4.74 1.30 -5.35
C ILE A 73 3.25 1.49 -5.63
N ASN A 74 2.75 2.70 -5.43
CA ASN A 74 1.38 3.02 -5.84
C ASN A 74 1.19 2.79 -7.34
N LEU A 75 0.07 2.20 -7.74
CA LEU A 75 -0.19 1.86 -9.14
C LEU A 75 -0.02 3.06 -10.08
N ALA A 76 -0.47 4.25 -9.68
CA ALA A 76 -0.31 5.47 -10.48
C ALA A 76 1.15 5.76 -10.90
N ALA A 77 2.12 5.41 -10.06
CA ALA A 77 3.55 5.57 -10.37
C ALA A 77 4.13 4.37 -11.13
N ALA A 78 3.60 3.16 -10.89
CA ALA A 78 4.13 1.91 -11.44
C ALA A 78 3.57 1.58 -12.82
N ILE A 79 2.33 1.96 -13.15
CA ILE A 79 1.57 1.48 -14.31
C ILE A 79 2.31 1.63 -15.64
N LYS A 80 2.98 2.76 -15.86
CA LYS A 80 3.75 2.99 -17.09
C LYS A 80 4.92 2.02 -17.26
N TYR A 81 5.55 1.62 -16.16
CA TYR A 81 6.68 0.67 -16.19
C TYR A 81 6.20 -0.77 -16.30
N ILE A 82 5.03 -1.08 -15.76
CA ILE A 82 4.37 -2.40 -15.92
C ILE A 82 3.97 -2.57 -17.39
N LYS A 83 3.27 -1.58 -17.99
CA LYS A 83 2.89 -1.60 -19.40
C LYS A 83 4.07 -1.62 -20.36
N ALA A 84 5.19 -1.03 -19.97
CA ALA A 84 6.44 -1.05 -20.75
C ALA A 84 7.27 -2.34 -20.53
N GLY A 85 6.78 -3.33 -19.77
CA GLY A 85 7.49 -4.57 -19.48
C GLY A 85 8.79 -4.41 -18.67
N LYS A 86 8.96 -3.29 -17.94
CA LYS A 86 10.14 -3.02 -17.12
C LYS A 86 9.95 -3.46 -15.66
N LEU A 87 8.71 -3.53 -15.21
CA LEU A 87 8.32 -4.06 -13.92
C LEU A 87 7.19 -5.06 -14.10
N LYS A 88 7.09 -6.01 -13.19
CA LYS A 88 5.93 -6.89 -13.07
C LYS A 88 5.27 -6.70 -11.70
N ALA A 89 3.94 -6.64 -11.69
CA ALA A 89 3.17 -6.71 -10.47
C ALA A 89 3.15 -8.17 -9.98
N LEU A 90 3.24 -8.39 -8.68
CA LEU A 90 3.14 -9.73 -8.08
C LEU A 90 1.79 -9.93 -7.38
N GLY A 91 1.12 -8.85 -7.06
CA GLY A 91 -0.20 -8.80 -6.45
C GLY A 91 -0.58 -7.39 -6.09
N VAL A 92 -1.87 -7.17 -5.85
CA VAL A 92 -2.40 -5.93 -5.29
C VAL A 92 -2.96 -6.20 -3.90
N THR A 93 -2.82 -5.23 -3.00
CA THR A 93 -3.27 -5.35 -1.61
C THR A 93 -4.66 -4.75 -1.37
N ASN A 94 -5.33 -4.30 -2.43
CA ASN A 94 -6.72 -3.89 -2.40
C ASN A 94 -7.65 -5.09 -2.18
N PRO A 95 -8.87 -4.87 -1.65
CA PRO A 95 -9.85 -5.95 -1.48
C PRO A 95 -10.37 -6.53 -2.81
N SER A 96 -10.26 -5.76 -3.89
CA SER A 96 -10.63 -6.19 -5.27
C SER A 96 -9.49 -5.89 -6.23
N ARG A 97 -9.51 -6.56 -7.38
CA ARG A 97 -8.59 -6.26 -8.49
C ARG A 97 -8.77 -4.85 -9.00
N LEU A 98 -7.76 -4.31 -9.65
CA LEU A 98 -7.75 -2.96 -10.20
C LEU A 98 -7.98 -3.00 -11.71
N ASP A 99 -8.90 -2.20 -12.22
CA ASP A 99 -9.30 -2.19 -13.65
C ASP A 99 -8.13 -1.89 -14.60
N GLN A 100 -7.11 -1.16 -14.11
CA GLN A 100 -5.93 -0.83 -14.90
C GLN A 100 -4.99 -2.03 -15.11
N ILE A 101 -5.09 -3.07 -14.26
CA ILE A 101 -4.33 -4.33 -14.30
C ILE A 101 -5.25 -5.50 -13.90
N PRO A 102 -6.32 -5.79 -14.67
CA PRO A 102 -7.41 -6.71 -14.27
C PRO A 102 -6.94 -8.16 -14.08
N ASP A 103 -5.89 -8.56 -14.77
CA ASP A 103 -5.33 -9.90 -14.65
C ASP A 103 -4.54 -10.11 -13.36
N MET A 104 -4.16 -9.02 -12.68
CA MET A 104 -3.39 -9.10 -11.45
C MET A 104 -4.29 -9.47 -10.27
N LYS A 105 -4.02 -10.64 -9.68
CA LYS A 105 -4.72 -11.14 -8.49
C LYS A 105 -4.43 -10.27 -7.27
N THR A 106 -5.42 -10.16 -6.39
CA THR A 106 -5.21 -9.58 -5.06
C THR A 106 -4.37 -10.52 -4.17
N ALA A 107 -3.83 -10.01 -3.08
CA ALA A 107 -3.14 -10.82 -2.09
C ALA A 107 -4.08 -11.88 -1.48
N GLN A 108 -5.35 -11.52 -1.25
CA GLN A 108 -6.36 -12.45 -0.74
C GLN A 108 -6.68 -13.58 -1.74
N GLU A 109 -6.82 -13.28 -3.03
CA GLU A 109 -7.00 -14.30 -4.07
C GLU A 109 -5.81 -15.25 -4.21
N GLN A 110 -4.64 -14.83 -3.72
CA GLN A 110 -3.42 -15.63 -3.66
C GLN A 110 -3.22 -16.33 -2.31
N GLY A 111 -4.23 -16.30 -1.42
CA GLY A 111 -4.22 -17.01 -0.13
C GLY A 111 -3.60 -16.23 1.04
N TYR A 112 -3.26 -14.95 0.86
CA TYR A 112 -2.70 -14.12 1.94
C TYR A 112 -3.75 -13.14 2.46
N ASN A 113 -4.08 -13.22 3.76
CA ASN A 113 -5.02 -12.30 4.40
C ASN A 113 -4.37 -10.91 4.59
N LEU A 114 -4.13 -10.25 3.48
CA LEU A 114 -3.47 -8.96 3.40
C LEU A 114 -4.34 -7.99 2.61
N ILE A 115 -5.01 -7.08 3.32
CA ILE A 115 -5.63 -5.89 2.75
C ILE A 115 -4.88 -4.69 3.30
N TYR A 116 -4.36 -3.88 2.40
CA TYR A 116 -3.60 -2.69 2.73
C TYR A 116 -3.75 -1.64 1.62
N ALA A 117 -4.03 -0.41 1.99
CA ALA A 117 -4.08 0.70 1.05
C ALA A 117 -3.43 1.95 1.67
N VAL A 118 -2.83 2.78 0.84
CA VAL A 118 -2.44 4.13 1.24
C VAL A 118 -3.66 5.02 1.13
N GLU A 119 -4.22 5.37 2.26
CA GLU A 119 -5.40 6.24 2.35
C GLU A 119 -4.98 7.70 2.53
N ARG A 120 -5.81 8.60 2.05
CA ARG A 120 -5.64 10.04 2.22
C ARG A 120 -6.87 10.61 2.89
N GLY A 121 -6.66 11.45 3.89
CA GLY A 121 -7.74 12.10 4.62
C GLY A 121 -7.32 13.50 5.08
N VAL A 122 -8.30 14.28 5.49
CA VAL A 122 -8.11 15.60 6.11
C VAL A 122 -8.43 15.47 7.60
N VAL A 123 -7.56 16.01 8.43
CA VAL A 123 -7.75 16.05 9.89
C VAL A 123 -7.79 17.51 10.37
N ALA A 124 -8.54 17.75 11.42
CA ALA A 124 -8.62 19.06 12.07
C ALA A 124 -8.01 18.99 13.49
N PRO A 125 -7.48 20.09 14.01
CA PRO A 125 -7.02 20.16 15.39
C PRO A 125 -8.12 19.79 16.39
N LYS A 126 -7.74 19.22 17.53
CA LYS A 126 -8.68 18.95 18.62
C LYS A 126 -9.35 20.25 19.07
N GLY A 127 -10.67 20.23 19.22
CA GLY A 127 -11.46 21.40 19.61
C GLY A 127 -11.97 22.24 18.43
N THR A 128 -11.68 21.87 17.18
CA THR A 128 -12.34 22.50 16.01
C THR A 128 -13.85 22.33 16.11
N SER A 129 -14.59 23.43 15.92
CA SER A 129 -16.05 23.40 16.05
C SER A 129 -16.70 22.43 15.07
N LYS A 130 -17.80 21.81 15.49
CA LYS A 130 -18.55 20.87 14.64
C LYS A 130 -18.98 21.51 13.32
N ALA A 131 -19.39 22.78 13.34
CA ALA A 131 -19.81 23.50 12.14
C ALA A 131 -18.69 23.59 11.09
N ILE A 132 -17.45 23.83 11.51
CA ILE A 132 -16.27 23.86 10.62
C ILE A 132 -15.99 22.46 10.06
N VAL A 133 -16.00 21.44 10.91
CA VAL A 133 -15.78 20.04 10.48
C VAL A 133 -16.84 19.61 9.47
N ASP A 134 -18.12 19.88 9.75
CA ASP A 134 -19.23 19.54 8.86
C ASP A 134 -19.14 20.28 7.51
N HIS A 135 -18.74 21.54 7.53
CA HIS A 135 -18.55 22.33 6.31
C HIS A 135 -17.49 21.69 5.40
N TYR A 136 -16.31 21.40 5.89
CA TYR A 136 -15.26 20.75 5.11
C TYR A 136 -15.61 19.32 4.71
N ALA A 137 -16.27 18.56 5.56
CA ALA A 137 -16.75 17.21 5.22
C ALA A 137 -17.75 17.26 4.05
N SER A 138 -18.66 18.25 4.04
CA SER A 138 -19.59 18.46 2.93
C SER A 138 -18.89 18.82 1.62
N MET A 139 -17.91 19.73 1.66
CA MET A 139 -17.09 20.07 0.50
C MET A 139 -16.35 18.86 -0.07
N LEU A 140 -15.69 18.06 0.79
CA LEU A 140 -14.99 16.86 0.40
C LEU A 140 -15.92 15.78 -0.15
N LYS A 141 -17.13 15.66 0.39
CA LYS A 141 -18.17 14.77 -0.14
C LYS A 141 -18.57 15.16 -1.55
N GLY A 142 -18.79 16.47 -1.78
CA GLY A 142 -19.10 17.01 -3.11
C GLY A 142 -17.98 16.71 -4.11
N ALA A 143 -16.74 17.02 -3.75
CA ALA A 143 -15.58 16.74 -4.59
C ALA A 143 -15.42 15.23 -4.89
N ALA A 144 -15.64 14.37 -3.91
CA ALA A 144 -15.58 12.91 -4.07
C ALA A 144 -16.75 12.36 -4.92
N ALA A 145 -17.86 13.09 -5.05
CA ALA A 145 -19.00 12.72 -5.89
C ALA A 145 -18.87 13.22 -7.33
N ASP A 146 -18.01 14.22 -7.57
CA ASP A 146 -17.80 14.83 -8.87
C ASP A 146 -17.30 13.82 -9.90
N ALA A 147 -17.92 13.83 -11.10
CA ALA A 147 -17.66 12.83 -12.14
C ALA A 147 -16.28 13.01 -12.78
N ASP A 148 -15.86 14.25 -13.03
CA ASP A 148 -14.56 14.55 -13.66
C ASP A 148 -13.42 14.21 -12.70
N PHE A 149 -13.60 14.50 -11.41
CA PHE A 149 -12.64 14.13 -10.38
C PHE A 149 -12.51 12.60 -10.26
N LYS A 150 -13.64 11.88 -10.24
CA LYS A 150 -13.62 10.40 -10.20
C LYS A 150 -12.90 9.81 -11.41
N ASP A 151 -13.21 10.29 -12.61
CA ASP A 151 -12.57 9.83 -13.84
C ASP A 151 -11.07 10.12 -13.84
N ALA A 152 -10.66 11.32 -13.45
CA ALA A 152 -9.26 11.70 -13.34
C ALA A 152 -8.50 10.83 -12.32
N MET A 153 -9.11 10.48 -11.19
CA MET A 153 -8.51 9.59 -10.19
C MET A 153 -8.48 8.14 -10.67
N HIS A 154 -9.56 7.65 -11.28
CA HIS A 154 -9.63 6.30 -11.84
C HIS A 154 -8.53 6.05 -12.90
N LYS A 155 -8.34 7.00 -13.82
CA LYS A 155 -7.25 6.95 -14.84
C LYS A 155 -5.86 6.81 -14.20
N LYS A 156 -5.68 7.30 -12.97
CA LYS A 156 -4.45 7.17 -12.18
C LYS A 156 -4.39 5.90 -11.32
N GLY A 157 -5.41 5.05 -11.35
CA GLY A 157 -5.52 3.87 -10.48
C GLY A 157 -5.77 4.22 -9.01
N ILE A 158 -6.43 5.36 -8.75
CA ILE A 158 -6.81 5.81 -7.42
C ILE A 158 -8.31 5.59 -7.25
N LEU A 159 -8.69 4.79 -6.27
CA LEU A 159 -10.09 4.56 -5.91
C LEU A 159 -10.59 5.67 -4.98
N ILE A 160 -11.75 6.22 -5.31
CA ILE A 160 -12.44 7.16 -4.42
C ILE A 160 -13.35 6.37 -3.48
N THR A 161 -13.01 6.35 -2.20
CA THR A 161 -13.78 5.68 -1.13
C THR A 161 -14.07 6.69 -0.02
N TYR A 162 -14.99 7.61 -0.29
CA TYR A 162 -15.32 8.67 0.66
C TYR A 162 -15.89 8.07 1.96
N LYS A 163 -15.37 8.56 3.08
CA LYS A 163 -15.91 8.33 4.44
C LYS A 163 -16.14 9.67 5.11
N GLY A 164 -17.29 9.86 5.71
CA GLY A 164 -17.59 11.02 6.55
C GLY A 164 -16.74 11.05 7.82
N ALA A 165 -16.79 12.14 8.57
CA ALA A 165 -15.92 12.36 9.72
C ALA A 165 -16.04 11.25 10.79
N SER A 166 -17.26 10.78 11.09
CA SER A 166 -17.47 9.69 12.04
C SER A 166 -16.92 8.37 11.50
N ASP A 167 -17.35 7.97 10.28
CA ASP A 167 -16.98 6.69 9.67
C ASP A 167 -15.46 6.61 9.43
N TYR A 168 -14.83 7.76 9.08
CA TYR A 168 -13.39 7.80 8.89
C TYR A 168 -12.63 7.65 10.20
N ARG A 169 -13.12 8.27 11.29
CA ARG A 169 -12.56 8.10 12.64
C ARG A 169 -12.61 6.64 13.08
N ASP A 170 -13.77 6.00 12.92
CA ASP A 170 -13.98 4.61 13.35
C ASP A 170 -13.14 3.65 12.52
N HIS A 171 -13.05 3.88 11.21
CA HIS A 171 -12.15 3.17 10.31
C HIS A 171 -10.68 3.36 10.67
N PHE A 172 -10.27 4.58 11.01
CA PHE A 172 -8.89 4.88 11.44
C PHE A 172 -8.55 4.15 12.74
N GLN A 173 -9.47 4.14 13.73
CA GLN A 173 -9.28 3.43 14.98
C GLN A 173 -9.16 1.92 14.75
N ALA A 174 -10.06 1.33 13.98
CA ALA A 174 -10.01 -0.10 13.64
C ALA A 174 -8.70 -0.48 12.92
N THR A 175 -8.24 0.38 12.01
CA THR A 175 -6.96 0.20 11.31
C THR A 175 -5.77 0.27 12.27
N TYR A 176 -5.79 1.25 13.18
CA TYR A 176 -4.76 1.40 14.22
C TYR A 176 -4.69 0.14 15.11
N ASP A 177 -5.83 -0.32 15.61
CA ASP A 177 -5.91 -1.49 16.50
C ASP A 177 -5.42 -2.77 15.81
N LYS A 178 -5.74 -2.93 14.53
CA LYS A 178 -5.28 -4.05 13.70
C LYS A 178 -3.76 -4.07 13.53
N TRP A 179 -3.14 -2.90 13.33
CA TRP A 179 -1.72 -2.84 12.97
C TRP A 179 -0.80 -2.59 14.16
N LEU A 180 -1.31 -2.10 15.27
CA LEU A 180 -0.53 -1.84 16.49
C LEU A 180 0.25 -3.07 17.00
N PRO A 181 -0.33 -4.29 17.06
CA PRO A 181 0.41 -5.48 17.46
C PRO A 181 1.61 -5.77 16.56
N ILE A 182 1.43 -5.62 15.23
CA ILE A 182 2.51 -5.84 14.25
C ILE A 182 3.60 -4.78 14.42
N ALA A 183 3.22 -3.51 14.55
CA ALA A 183 4.16 -2.42 14.79
C ALA A 183 5.00 -2.61 16.05
N LYS A 184 4.39 -3.11 17.13
CA LYS A 184 5.09 -3.48 18.38
C LYS A 184 6.04 -4.65 18.16
N LYS A 185 5.57 -5.73 17.52
CA LYS A 185 6.35 -6.96 17.25
C LYS A 185 7.62 -6.67 16.45
N VAL A 186 7.55 -5.75 15.48
CA VAL A 186 8.70 -5.40 14.61
C VAL A 186 9.50 -4.19 15.13
N GLY A 187 9.16 -3.63 16.30
CA GLY A 187 9.92 -2.58 16.95
C GLY A 187 9.81 -1.18 16.31
N VAL A 188 8.85 -0.96 15.42
CA VAL A 188 8.65 0.37 14.79
C VAL A 188 7.69 1.27 15.59
N TYR A 189 7.01 0.72 16.59
CA TYR A 189 6.16 1.49 17.49
C TYR A 189 7.01 2.05 18.64
N LYS A 190 7.21 3.36 18.65
CA LYS A 190 7.80 4.08 19.77
C LYS A 190 6.72 4.93 20.44
N ARG A 191 6.31 4.55 21.64
CA ARG A 191 5.51 5.43 22.49
C ARG A 191 6.43 6.55 22.98
N LYS A 192 6.12 7.81 22.63
CA LYS A 192 6.72 8.97 23.30
C LYS A 192 6.03 9.20 24.65
#